data_aa0b226e9c330c5a9940081df7525ab6
#
_entry.id   aa0b226e9c330c5a9940081df7525ab6
#
_cell.length_a   1.000
_cell.length_b   1.000
_cell.length_c   1.000
_cell.angle_alpha   90.00
_cell.angle_beta   90.00
_cell.angle_gamma   90.00
#
_symmetry.space_group_name_H-M   'P 1'
#
loop_
_entity.id
_entity.type
_entity.pdbx_description
1 polymer ?
#
loop_
_entity_poly.entity_id
_entity_poly.type
_entity_poly.pdbx_seq_one_letter_code
_entity_poly.pdbx_strand_id
1 'polypeptide(L)'
;LPLVAGSKRGYSSAFETFTCCVGTGFENHARYGEAIYFKDKKNNIFVNLYIPSVLTWQEKGITLKQEGNYERDGNIRITVTPSKSEKFSMLLRIPYWTTEKTEIKVNGKKMNTLLVPGTNFKITREWKKGDVIEINFDMPVYTEPTPDNPNRMAIKYGPWVLAGKLGNKRIDPMKDIPVLITDNKPVSEWIRRISLDSLLFKTQ
;
A
#
# COMPACT_ATOMS: atom_id res chain seq x y z
N LEU A 1 9.24 9.60 -20.53
CA LEU A 1 10.42 10.48 -20.72
C LEU A 1 11.05 10.75 -19.37
N PRO A 2 12.33 10.49 -19.18
CA PRO A 2 13.02 10.82 -17.94
C PRO A 2 13.00 12.34 -17.73
N LEU A 3 12.62 12.75 -16.52
CA LEU A 3 12.69 14.15 -16.11
C LEU A 3 13.91 14.30 -15.19
N VAL A 4 14.74 15.26 -15.47
CA VAL A 4 15.80 15.66 -14.53
C VAL A 4 15.22 16.57 -13.46
N ALA A 5 15.88 16.64 -12.29
CA ALA A 5 15.45 17.52 -11.22
C ALA A 5 15.27 18.96 -11.73
N GLY A 6 14.21 19.63 -11.31
CA GLY A 6 13.87 21.00 -11.74
C GLY A 6 13.24 21.12 -13.12
N SER A 7 13.14 20.04 -13.92
CA SER A 7 12.42 20.12 -15.19
C SER A 7 10.92 20.16 -14.95
N LYS A 8 10.22 20.90 -15.84
CA LYS A 8 8.76 20.97 -15.84
C LYS A 8 8.24 20.28 -17.08
N ARG A 9 7.21 19.47 -16.90
CA ARG A 9 6.44 18.91 -18.02
C ARG A 9 5.20 19.76 -18.23
N GLY A 10 4.90 20.11 -19.48
CA GLY A 10 3.59 20.63 -19.84
C GLY A 10 2.53 19.56 -19.65
N TYR A 11 1.42 19.90 -19.03
CA TYR A 11 0.27 19.00 -18.94
C TYR A 11 -0.43 18.91 -20.30
N SER A 12 -1.07 17.76 -20.53
CA SER A 12 -1.92 17.57 -21.70
C SER A 12 -3.09 18.55 -21.71
N SER A 13 -3.40 19.12 -22.87
CA SER A 13 -4.69 19.77 -23.09
C SER A 13 -5.79 18.71 -23.28
N ALA A 14 -7.05 19.10 -23.11
CA ALA A 14 -8.17 18.16 -23.21
C ALA A 14 -8.28 17.49 -24.60
N PHE A 15 -7.79 18.17 -25.66
CA PHE A 15 -8.03 17.74 -27.04
C PHE A 15 -6.78 17.66 -27.94
N GLU A 16 -5.65 18.21 -27.53
CA GLU A 16 -4.52 18.43 -28.45
C GLU A 16 -3.23 17.69 -28.10
N THR A 17 -3.12 17.13 -26.90
CA THR A 17 -1.88 16.51 -26.42
C THR A 17 -2.09 15.14 -25.82
N PHE A 18 -2.85 14.29 -26.51
CA PHE A 18 -3.04 12.91 -26.10
C PHE A 18 -1.81 12.08 -26.46
N THR A 19 -1.14 11.52 -25.46
CA THR A 19 0.01 10.62 -25.63
C THR A 19 -0.33 9.22 -25.14
N CYS A 20 0.46 8.21 -25.56
CA CYS A 20 0.29 6.81 -25.11
C CYS A 20 0.23 6.68 -23.58
N CYS A 21 1.01 7.47 -22.83
CA CYS A 21 1.03 7.44 -21.37
C CYS A 21 -0.31 7.91 -20.76
N VAL A 22 -1.07 8.76 -21.41
CA VAL A 22 -2.39 9.21 -20.97
C VAL A 22 -3.38 8.07 -21.07
N GLY A 23 -3.43 7.36 -22.22
CA GLY A 23 -4.27 6.19 -22.41
C GLY A 23 -3.98 5.09 -21.39
N THR A 24 -2.72 4.74 -21.21
CA THR A 24 -2.29 3.75 -20.20
C THR A 24 -2.69 4.17 -18.78
N GLY A 25 -2.61 5.47 -18.46
CA GLY A 25 -3.03 5.99 -17.16
C GLY A 25 -4.52 5.77 -16.91
N PHE A 26 -5.37 6.04 -17.90
CA PHE A 26 -6.82 5.78 -17.80
C PHE A 26 -7.12 4.29 -17.63
N GLU A 27 -6.53 3.42 -18.44
CA GLU A 27 -6.72 1.98 -18.33
C GLU A 27 -6.31 1.45 -16.96
N ASN A 28 -5.18 1.93 -16.43
CA ASN A 28 -4.67 1.49 -15.14
C ASN A 28 -5.68 1.78 -14.02
N HIS A 29 -6.26 2.98 -14.00
CA HIS A 29 -7.26 3.33 -13.00
C HIS A 29 -8.55 2.50 -13.13
N ALA A 30 -8.99 2.20 -14.35
CA ALA A 30 -10.15 1.36 -14.58
C ALA A 30 -9.93 -0.10 -14.11
N ARG A 31 -8.69 -0.57 -14.08
CA ARG A 31 -8.33 -1.96 -13.76
C ARG A 31 -8.04 -2.24 -12.30
N TYR A 32 -7.96 -1.25 -11.43
CA TYR A 32 -7.72 -1.50 -10.01
C TYR A 32 -8.77 -2.43 -9.40
N GLY A 33 -10.03 -2.31 -9.80
CA GLY A 33 -11.11 -3.20 -9.34
C GLY A 33 -10.86 -4.67 -9.63
N GLU A 34 -10.27 -4.98 -10.78
CA GLU A 34 -9.97 -6.36 -11.21
C GLU A 34 -8.86 -7.00 -10.38
N ALA A 35 -8.02 -6.19 -9.73
CA ALA A 35 -6.84 -6.65 -8.99
C ALA A 35 -7.04 -6.71 -7.46
N ILE A 36 -8.23 -6.34 -6.95
CA ILE A 36 -8.51 -6.33 -5.50
C ILE A 36 -8.59 -7.76 -4.98
N TYR A 37 -9.32 -8.62 -5.69
CA TYR A 37 -9.56 -10.01 -5.28
C TYR A 37 -9.25 -10.98 -6.40
N PHE A 38 -8.75 -12.16 -6.01
CA PHE A 38 -8.59 -13.29 -6.93
C PHE A 38 -9.17 -14.55 -6.30
N LYS A 39 -9.51 -15.53 -7.13
CA LYS A 39 -9.87 -16.88 -6.69
C LYS A 39 -8.97 -17.92 -7.37
N ASP A 40 -8.66 -19.00 -6.68
CA ASP A 40 -8.00 -20.16 -7.29
C ASP A 40 -9.02 -21.26 -7.66
N LYS A 41 -8.52 -22.31 -8.29
CA LYS A 41 -9.33 -23.49 -8.67
C LYS A 41 -9.92 -24.25 -7.46
N LYS A 42 -9.41 -24.02 -6.25
CA LYS A 42 -9.89 -24.64 -5.00
C LYS A 42 -10.89 -23.75 -4.26
N ASN A 43 -11.35 -22.67 -4.90
CA ASN A 43 -12.25 -21.68 -4.31
C ASN A 43 -11.67 -21.02 -3.04
N ASN A 44 -10.36 -20.79 -3.01
CA ASN A 44 -9.77 -19.89 -2.03
C ASN A 44 -9.87 -18.46 -2.56
N ILE A 45 -10.11 -17.48 -1.67
CA ILE A 45 -10.13 -16.05 -2.00
C ILE A 45 -8.80 -15.44 -1.61
N PHE A 46 -8.19 -14.69 -2.53
CA PHE A 46 -7.01 -13.87 -2.26
C PHE A 46 -7.47 -12.41 -2.15
N VAL A 47 -7.12 -11.75 -1.05
CA VAL A 47 -7.24 -10.31 -0.88
C VAL A 47 -5.87 -9.71 -1.23
N ASN A 48 -5.78 -9.14 -2.43
CA ASN A 48 -4.52 -8.65 -2.98
C ASN A 48 -4.32 -7.15 -2.78
N LEU A 49 -5.38 -6.35 -2.96
CA LEU A 49 -5.34 -4.91 -2.70
C LEU A 49 -6.32 -4.54 -1.58
N TYR A 50 -5.89 -3.64 -0.71
CA TYR A 50 -6.68 -3.20 0.43
C TYR A 50 -7.42 -1.89 0.13
N ILE A 51 -8.15 -1.87 -1.00
CA ILE A 51 -8.97 -0.76 -1.44
C ILE A 51 -10.39 -0.97 -0.90
N PRO A 52 -11.03 0.03 -0.26
CA PRO A 52 -12.42 -0.07 0.19
C PRO A 52 -13.33 -0.55 -0.95
N SER A 53 -14.03 -1.66 -0.74
CA SER A 53 -14.77 -2.34 -1.80
C SER A 53 -15.76 -3.37 -1.25
N VAL A 54 -16.68 -3.79 -2.10
CA VAL A 54 -17.58 -4.91 -1.84
C VAL A 54 -17.39 -5.95 -2.93
N LEU A 55 -17.01 -7.16 -2.53
CA LEU A 55 -17.01 -8.34 -3.41
C LEU A 55 -18.30 -9.12 -3.21
N THR A 56 -19.03 -9.37 -4.28
CA THR A 56 -20.14 -10.30 -4.29
C THR A 56 -19.76 -11.55 -5.09
N TRP A 57 -19.54 -12.64 -4.37
CA TRP A 57 -19.26 -13.94 -4.98
C TRP A 57 -20.56 -14.76 -5.08
N GLN A 58 -21.29 -14.55 -6.16
CA GLN A 58 -22.63 -15.11 -6.37
C GLN A 58 -22.67 -16.63 -6.30
N GLU A 59 -21.69 -17.32 -6.93
CA GLU A 59 -21.62 -18.79 -6.98
C GLU A 59 -21.58 -19.43 -5.57
N LYS A 60 -21.04 -18.72 -4.60
CA LYS A 60 -20.91 -19.18 -3.21
C LYS A 60 -21.87 -18.48 -2.25
N GLY A 61 -22.61 -17.48 -2.71
CA GLY A 61 -23.45 -16.66 -1.86
C GLY A 61 -22.67 -15.93 -0.77
N ILE A 62 -21.47 -15.46 -1.08
CA ILE A 62 -20.59 -14.79 -0.13
C ILE A 62 -20.44 -13.32 -0.53
N THR A 63 -20.58 -12.43 0.45
CA THR A 63 -20.22 -11.02 0.31
C THR A 63 -19.08 -10.70 1.25
N LEU A 64 -18.02 -10.05 0.73
CA LEU A 64 -16.96 -9.45 1.52
C LEU A 64 -17.07 -7.95 1.42
N LYS A 65 -17.11 -7.24 2.54
CA LYS A 65 -17.02 -5.77 2.59
C LYS A 65 -15.67 -5.41 3.17
N GLN A 66 -14.85 -4.71 2.40
CA GLN A 66 -13.55 -4.21 2.81
C GLN A 66 -13.63 -2.71 3.07
N GLU A 67 -13.19 -2.28 4.24
CA GLU A 67 -13.20 -0.90 4.72
C GLU A 67 -11.85 -0.57 5.37
N GLY A 68 -11.54 0.70 5.47
CA GLY A 68 -10.33 1.19 6.12
C GLY A 68 -9.53 2.14 5.23
N ASN A 69 -8.46 2.64 5.78
CA ASN A 69 -7.55 3.56 5.09
C ASN A 69 -6.11 3.10 5.34
N TYR A 70 -5.77 1.92 4.79
CA TYR A 70 -4.44 1.35 5.00
C TYR A 70 -3.32 2.30 4.58
N GLU A 71 -3.60 3.17 3.62
CA GLU A 71 -2.64 4.12 3.11
C GLU A 71 -2.23 5.16 4.15
N ARG A 72 -3.10 5.47 5.08
CA ARG A 72 -2.88 6.51 6.08
C ARG A 72 -2.45 5.97 7.44
N ASP A 73 -3.12 4.92 7.91
CA ASP A 73 -2.97 4.40 9.27
C ASP A 73 -2.74 2.89 9.35
N GLY A 74 -2.69 2.21 8.21
CA GLY A 74 -2.46 0.76 8.13
C GLY A 74 -3.67 -0.09 8.50
N ASN A 75 -4.83 0.50 8.84
CA ASN A 75 -5.98 -0.24 9.34
C ASN A 75 -6.92 -0.70 8.23
N ILE A 76 -7.27 -1.97 8.26
CA ILE A 76 -8.22 -2.62 7.35
C ILE A 76 -9.20 -3.45 8.16
N ARG A 77 -10.46 -3.39 7.75
CA ARG A 77 -11.54 -4.23 8.25
C ARG A 77 -12.22 -4.95 7.10
N ILE A 78 -12.31 -6.27 7.19
CA ILE A 78 -13.03 -7.10 6.21
C ILE A 78 -14.17 -7.81 6.92
N THR A 79 -15.39 -7.49 6.55
CA THR A 79 -16.59 -8.16 7.06
C THR A 79 -17.00 -9.25 6.09
N VAL A 80 -17.20 -10.47 6.59
CA VAL A 80 -17.58 -11.64 5.82
C VAL A 80 -19.08 -11.91 6.04
N THR A 81 -19.83 -11.98 4.96
CA THR A 81 -21.28 -12.22 5.00
C THR A 81 -21.66 -13.35 4.04
N PRO A 82 -21.53 -14.62 4.43
CA PRO A 82 -22.03 -15.72 3.64
C PRO A 82 -23.55 -15.86 3.84
N SER A 83 -24.28 -16.36 2.82
CA SER A 83 -25.72 -16.66 2.89
C SER A 83 -26.01 -17.83 3.84
N LYS A 84 -25.07 -18.76 3.96
CA LYS A 84 -25.01 -19.86 4.94
C LYS A 84 -23.58 -20.06 5.38
N SER A 85 -23.35 -20.68 6.54
CA SER A 85 -22.00 -21.02 6.98
C SER A 85 -21.25 -21.78 5.89
N GLU A 86 -20.07 -21.30 5.52
CA GLU A 86 -19.27 -21.85 4.42
C GLU A 86 -17.81 -21.95 4.82
N LYS A 87 -17.20 -23.12 4.58
CA LYS A 87 -15.78 -23.36 4.85
C LYS A 87 -14.95 -23.02 3.60
N PHE A 88 -14.10 -22.00 3.71
CA PHE A 88 -13.13 -21.65 2.68
C PHE A 88 -11.89 -21.01 3.28
N SER A 89 -10.86 -20.89 2.48
CA SER A 89 -9.63 -20.18 2.85
C SER A 89 -9.63 -18.77 2.29
N MET A 90 -9.23 -17.84 3.11
CA MET A 90 -8.89 -16.48 2.70
C MET A 90 -7.39 -16.28 2.82
N LEU A 91 -6.75 -15.79 1.76
CA LEU A 91 -5.34 -15.49 1.70
C LEU A 91 -5.18 -13.97 1.67
N LEU A 92 -4.61 -13.43 2.71
CA LEU A 92 -4.39 -11.99 2.88
C LEU A 92 -2.96 -11.65 2.48
N ARG A 93 -2.77 -10.78 1.50
CA ARG A 93 -1.44 -10.35 1.09
C ARG A 93 -0.77 -9.56 2.22
N ILE A 94 0.40 -9.98 2.62
CA ILE A 94 1.25 -9.25 3.57
C ILE A 94 2.25 -8.43 2.74
N PRO A 95 2.12 -7.09 2.71
CA PRO A 95 2.99 -6.26 1.90
C PRO A 95 4.47 -6.41 2.29
N TYR A 96 5.38 -6.28 1.33
CA TYR A 96 6.82 -6.42 1.57
C TYR A 96 7.41 -5.34 2.48
N TRP A 97 6.77 -4.17 2.52
CA TRP A 97 7.22 -3.01 3.29
C TRP A 97 6.80 -3.04 4.78
N THR A 98 5.90 -3.95 5.17
CA THR A 98 5.47 -4.06 6.56
C THR A 98 6.47 -4.87 7.40
N THR A 99 6.28 -4.92 8.72
CA THR A 99 7.14 -5.68 9.63
C THR A 99 6.37 -6.76 10.37
N GLU A 100 7.08 -7.54 11.18
CA GLU A 100 6.50 -8.55 12.07
C GLU A 100 5.58 -7.97 13.16
N LYS A 101 5.57 -6.63 13.34
CA LYS A 101 4.64 -5.93 14.24
C LYS A 101 3.23 -5.81 13.68
N THR A 102 3.03 -6.17 12.41
CA THR A 102 1.71 -6.25 11.80
C THR A 102 0.82 -7.21 12.56
N GLU A 103 -0.41 -6.81 12.83
CA GLU A 103 -1.37 -7.63 13.57
C GLU A 103 -2.57 -7.99 12.71
N ILE A 104 -3.02 -9.24 12.84
CA ILE A 104 -4.28 -9.71 12.28
C ILE A 104 -5.14 -10.26 13.41
N LYS A 105 -6.40 -9.83 13.46
CA LYS A 105 -7.42 -10.33 14.38
C LYS A 105 -8.58 -10.91 13.58
N VAL A 106 -9.17 -11.96 14.12
CA VAL A 106 -10.43 -12.52 13.61
C VAL A 106 -11.43 -12.49 14.76
N ASN A 107 -12.53 -11.77 14.60
CA ASN A 107 -13.53 -11.54 15.63
C ASN A 107 -12.89 -11.02 16.95
N GLY A 108 -12.00 -10.05 16.85
CA GLY A 108 -11.28 -9.47 17.97
C GLY A 108 -10.15 -10.32 18.55
N LYS A 109 -10.03 -11.61 18.15
CA LYS A 109 -8.97 -12.50 18.64
C LYS A 109 -7.74 -12.40 17.76
N LYS A 110 -6.59 -12.04 18.35
CA LYS A 110 -5.29 -11.96 17.65
C LYS A 110 -4.86 -13.34 17.16
N MET A 111 -4.39 -13.37 15.91
CA MET A 111 -3.78 -14.56 15.32
C MET A 111 -2.33 -14.65 15.77
N ASN A 112 -2.01 -15.69 16.56
CA ASN A 112 -0.65 -15.93 17.06
C ASN A 112 0.19 -16.67 16.01
N THR A 113 0.50 -15.99 14.91
CA THR A 113 1.28 -16.55 13.81
C THR A 113 2.26 -15.49 13.33
N LEU A 114 3.48 -15.92 13.00
CA LEU A 114 4.47 -15.05 12.38
C LEU A 114 3.97 -14.66 10.97
N LEU A 115 3.81 -13.37 10.74
CA LEU A 115 3.47 -12.81 9.44
C LEU A 115 4.77 -12.53 8.68
N VAL A 116 4.89 -13.10 7.49
CA VAL A 116 6.09 -12.94 6.65
C VAL A 116 5.81 -11.89 5.57
N PRO A 117 6.50 -10.74 5.59
CA PRO A 117 6.37 -9.73 4.54
C PRO A 117 6.63 -10.30 3.15
N GLY A 118 5.88 -9.81 2.15
CA GLY A 118 5.98 -10.28 0.77
C GLY A 118 5.25 -11.60 0.47
N THR A 119 4.50 -12.15 1.45
CA THR A 119 3.76 -13.42 1.29
C THR A 119 2.25 -13.24 1.44
N ASN A 120 1.53 -14.36 1.40
CA ASN A 120 0.10 -14.40 1.71
C ASN A 120 -0.14 -15.17 3.01
N PHE A 121 -0.84 -14.54 3.95
CA PHE A 121 -1.29 -15.19 5.18
C PHE A 121 -2.62 -15.90 4.95
N LYS A 122 -2.64 -17.21 5.17
CA LYS A 122 -3.81 -18.06 4.93
C LYS A 122 -4.64 -18.25 6.19
N ILE A 123 -5.93 -17.95 6.13
CA ILE A 123 -6.91 -18.25 7.17
C ILE A 123 -7.92 -19.24 6.62
N THR A 124 -7.98 -20.44 7.18
CA THR A 124 -8.96 -21.47 6.82
C THR A 124 -9.91 -21.69 7.98
N ARG A 125 -11.19 -21.41 7.76
CA ARG A 125 -12.23 -21.65 8.77
C ARG A 125 -13.61 -21.77 8.15
N GLU A 126 -14.57 -22.19 8.94
CA GLU A 126 -15.98 -22.01 8.64
C GLU A 126 -16.37 -20.56 8.95
N TRP A 127 -16.76 -19.83 7.91
CA TRP A 127 -17.15 -18.42 8.01
C TRP A 127 -18.64 -18.29 8.26
N LYS A 128 -19.01 -17.40 9.18
CA LYS A 128 -20.39 -17.10 9.55
C LYS A 128 -20.72 -15.64 9.23
N LYS A 129 -22.00 -15.35 9.12
CA LYS A 129 -22.48 -13.98 8.87
C LYS A 129 -22.00 -13.05 9.98
N GLY A 130 -21.31 -11.98 9.57
CA GLY A 130 -20.77 -10.96 10.47
C GLY A 130 -19.39 -11.28 11.04
N ASP A 131 -18.72 -12.37 10.60
CA ASP A 131 -17.30 -12.57 10.92
C ASP A 131 -16.47 -11.41 10.40
N VAL A 132 -15.50 -10.98 11.19
CA VAL A 132 -14.66 -9.81 10.90
C VAL A 132 -13.19 -10.18 10.96
N ILE A 133 -12.45 -9.76 9.95
CA ILE A 133 -10.98 -9.73 9.98
C ILE A 133 -10.57 -8.27 10.14
N GLU A 134 -9.69 -8.01 11.09
CA GLU A 134 -9.05 -6.72 11.29
C GLU A 134 -7.56 -6.88 11.07
N ILE A 135 -6.97 -6.01 10.25
CA ILE A 135 -5.54 -5.98 9.98
C ILE A 135 -5.03 -4.61 10.38
N ASN A 136 -3.94 -4.58 11.12
CA ASN A 136 -3.19 -3.37 11.41
C ASN A 136 -1.76 -3.56 10.88
N PHE A 137 -1.47 -2.95 9.73
CA PHE A 137 -0.15 -2.99 9.14
C PHE A 137 0.79 -2.04 9.86
N ASP A 138 1.92 -2.55 10.32
CA ASP A 138 3.01 -1.70 10.77
C ASP A 138 3.64 -0.99 9.57
N MET A 139 3.71 0.34 9.62
CA MET A 139 4.20 1.20 8.55
C MET A 139 5.51 1.87 8.96
N PRO A 140 6.65 1.23 8.74
CA PRO A 140 7.93 1.81 9.07
C PRO A 140 8.33 2.92 8.09
N VAL A 141 9.17 3.85 8.56
CA VAL A 141 9.99 4.68 7.68
C VAL A 141 11.24 3.88 7.33
N TYR A 142 11.54 3.78 6.05
CA TYR A 142 12.72 3.06 5.56
C TYR A 142 13.29 3.71 4.30
N THR A 143 14.49 3.30 3.92
CA THR A 143 15.14 3.75 2.68
C THR A 143 15.25 2.60 1.69
N GLU A 144 15.11 2.93 0.41
CA GLU A 144 15.29 2.00 -0.71
C GLU A 144 16.29 2.60 -1.68
N PRO A 145 17.51 2.04 -1.77
CA PRO A 145 18.54 2.55 -2.65
C PRO A 145 18.25 2.23 -4.11
N THR A 146 18.78 3.05 -5.03
CA THR A 146 18.75 2.71 -6.44
C THR A 146 19.77 1.60 -6.76
N PRO A 147 19.47 0.72 -7.75
CA PRO A 147 20.36 -0.40 -8.07
C PRO A 147 21.78 0.00 -8.51
N ASP A 148 21.91 1.19 -9.08
CA ASP A 148 23.16 1.75 -9.63
C ASP A 148 24.00 2.53 -8.62
N ASN A 149 23.37 3.04 -7.55
CA ASN A 149 24.04 3.87 -6.57
C ASN A 149 23.40 3.76 -5.18
N PRO A 150 24.04 3.12 -4.21
CA PRO A 150 23.49 2.93 -2.87
C PRO A 150 23.34 4.25 -2.08
N ASN A 151 24.04 5.31 -2.47
CA ASN A 151 23.91 6.64 -1.88
C ASN A 151 22.74 7.44 -2.44
N ARG A 152 22.11 6.95 -3.51
CA ARG A 152 20.88 7.51 -4.08
C ARG A 152 19.71 6.65 -3.64
N MET A 153 18.82 7.20 -2.82
CA MET A 153 17.76 6.41 -2.20
C MET A 153 16.42 7.15 -2.18
N ALA A 154 15.36 6.40 -2.26
CA ALA A 154 14.03 6.86 -1.90
C ALA A 154 13.81 6.70 -0.40
N ILE A 155 13.20 7.70 0.23
CA ILE A 155 12.72 7.59 1.61
C ILE A 155 11.25 7.19 1.53
N LYS A 156 10.88 6.13 2.23
CA LYS A 156 9.53 5.55 2.16
C LYS A 156 8.89 5.44 3.53
N TYR A 157 7.58 5.54 3.57
CA TYR A 157 6.75 5.27 4.74
C TYR A 157 5.67 4.27 4.33
N GLY A 158 5.78 3.03 4.78
CA GLY A 158 4.93 1.97 4.28
C GLY A 158 4.93 1.94 2.74
N PRO A 159 3.78 2.10 2.06
CA PRO A 159 3.69 2.11 0.60
C PRO A 159 4.10 3.43 -0.05
N TRP A 160 4.27 4.51 0.73
CA TRP A 160 4.49 5.85 0.20
C TRP A 160 5.94 6.18 -0.04
N VAL A 161 6.23 6.86 -1.14
CA VAL A 161 7.51 7.55 -1.35
C VAL A 161 7.37 8.98 -0.85
N LEU A 162 8.23 9.37 0.09
CA LEU A 162 8.21 10.70 0.66
C LEU A 162 8.89 11.69 -0.29
N ALA A 163 8.25 12.81 -0.57
CA ALA A 163 8.79 13.89 -1.40
C ALA A 163 9.34 15.01 -0.51
N GLY A 164 10.57 15.45 -0.81
CA GLY A 164 11.18 16.60 -0.14
C GLY A 164 10.50 17.91 -0.53
N LYS A 165 10.05 18.70 0.46
CA LYS A 165 9.55 20.06 0.24
C LYS A 165 10.73 21.03 0.18
N LEU A 166 11.23 21.28 -1.02
CA LEU A 166 12.45 22.06 -1.28
C LEU A 166 12.20 23.56 -1.48
N GLY A 167 10.97 24.05 -1.27
CA GLY A 167 10.58 25.43 -1.47
C GLY A 167 10.21 25.75 -2.92
N ASN A 168 10.08 27.04 -3.22
CA ASN A 168 9.59 27.52 -4.52
C ASN A 168 10.71 28.04 -5.44
N LYS A 169 11.96 28.05 -4.98
CA LYS A 169 13.09 28.46 -5.83
C LYS A 169 13.35 27.41 -6.90
N ARG A 170 13.69 27.88 -8.10
CA ARG A 170 14.12 26.96 -9.17
C ARG A 170 15.42 26.30 -8.74
N ILE A 171 15.39 24.99 -8.64
CA ILE A 171 16.56 24.17 -8.32
C ILE A 171 17.34 23.94 -9.60
N ASP A 172 18.65 24.22 -9.59
CA ASP A 172 19.54 23.79 -10.65
C ASP A 172 19.81 22.29 -10.47
N PRO A 173 19.33 21.43 -11.40
CA PRO A 173 19.44 19.98 -11.25
C PRO A 173 20.88 19.46 -11.22
N MET A 174 21.84 20.29 -11.62
CA MET A 174 23.25 19.91 -11.61
C MET A 174 24.02 20.39 -10.38
N LYS A 175 23.48 21.40 -9.67
CA LYS A 175 24.18 22.04 -8.55
C LYS A 175 23.44 21.96 -7.22
N ASP A 176 22.10 21.94 -7.27
CA ASP A 176 21.24 22.06 -6.10
C ASP A 176 20.59 20.71 -5.73
N ILE A 177 21.29 19.59 -5.93
CA ILE A 177 20.77 18.27 -5.52
C ILE A 177 20.76 18.24 -3.99
N PRO A 178 19.58 17.98 -3.37
CA PRO A 178 19.51 17.85 -1.93
C PRO A 178 20.34 16.65 -1.46
N VAL A 179 21.28 16.90 -0.57
CA VAL A 179 22.12 15.87 0.06
C VAL A 179 21.79 15.82 1.53
N LEU A 180 21.51 14.62 2.04
CA LEU A 180 21.32 14.37 3.47
C LEU A 180 22.57 13.70 4.00
N ILE A 181 23.18 14.31 5.02
CA ILE A 181 24.31 13.73 5.73
C ILE A 181 23.76 13.02 6.96
N THR A 182 23.78 11.69 6.94
CA THR A 182 23.13 10.87 7.96
C THR A 182 24.10 10.17 8.89
N ASP A 183 25.42 10.30 8.66
CA ASP A 183 26.48 9.62 9.44
C ASP A 183 26.23 8.11 9.60
N ASN A 184 25.62 7.49 8.58
CA ASN A 184 25.16 6.08 8.56
C ASN A 184 24.16 5.72 9.67
N LYS A 185 23.49 6.71 10.25
CA LYS A 185 22.41 6.48 11.22
C LYS A 185 21.18 5.87 10.56
N PRO A 186 20.44 5.03 11.27
CA PRO A 186 19.18 4.50 10.76
C PRO A 186 18.18 5.62 10.51
N VAL A 187 17.34 5.45 9.49
CA VAL A 187 16.38 6.48 9.04
C VAL A 187 15.47 7.01 10.15
N SER A 188 15.13 6.18 11.12
CA SER A 188 14.30 6.54 12.28
C SER A 188 14.95 7.59 13.21
N GLU A 189 16.27 7.79 13.12
CA GLU A 189 16.99 8.78 13.95
C GLU A 189 17.05 10.16 13.30
N TRP A 190 16.83 10.27 12.00
CA TRP A 190 16.92 11.54 11.27
C TRP A 190 15.65 11.94 10.52
N ILE A 191 14.60 11.08 10.50
CA ILE A 191 13.26 11.42 10.03
C ILE A 191 12.22 11.01 11.07
N ARG A 192 11.31 11.93 11.35
CA ARG A 192 10.15 11.64 12.20
C ARG A 192 8.86 12.16 11.59
N ARG A 193 7.76 11.45 11.80
CA ARG A 193 6.42 11.93 11.48
C ARG A 193 6.04 13.06 12.45
N ILE A 194 5.54 14.17 11.92
CA ILE A 194 5.21 15.35 12.71
C ILE A 194 3.81 15.21 13.33
N SER A 195 2.87 14.61 12.62
CA SER A 195 1.49 14.47 13.04
C SER A 195 0.91 13.12 12.63
N LEU A 196 0.07 12.54 13.47
CA LEU A 196 -0.68 11.33 13.15
C LEU A 196 -1.78 11.58 12.10
N ASP A 197 -2.28 12.83 12.02
CA ASP A 197 -3.35 13.20 11.11
C ASP A 197 -2.87 13.54 9.70
N SER A 198 -1.55 13.65 9.49
CA SER A 198 -0.97 13.96 8.20
C SER A 198 0.21 13.05 7.87
N LEU A 199 0.46 12.85 6.58
CA LEU A 199 1.67 12.18 6.07
C LEU A 199 2.82 13.19 5.95
N LEU A 200 3.01 13.99 6.99
CA LEU A 200 4.04 15.01 7.05
C LEU A 200 5.19 14.56 7.96
N PHE A 201 6.39 14.63 7.42
CA PHE A 201 7.62 14.23 8.09
C PHE A 201 8.60 15.39 8.16
N LYS A 202 9.50 15.35 9.11
CA LYS A 202 10.57 16.32 9.27
C LYS A 202 11.90 15.62 9.48
N THR A 203 12.94 16.11 8.83
CA THR A 203 14.33 15.77 9.15
C THR A 203 14.72 16.43 10.47
N GLN A 204 15.55 15.78 11.23
CA GLN A 204 16.11 16.32 12.48
C GLN A 204 17.43 17.02 12.19
#